data_35c298e5d64cb831a8250324346190a0
#
_entry.id   35c298e5d64cb831a8250324346190a0
#
_cell.length_a   1.000
_cell.length_b   1.000
_cell.length_c   1.000
_cell.angle_alpha   90.00
_cell.angle_beta   90.00
_cell.angle_gamma   90.00
#
_symmetry.space_group_name_H-M   'P 1'
#
loop_
_entity.id
_entity.type
_entity.pdbx_description
1 polymer ?
#
loop_
_entity_poly.entity_id
_entity_poly.type
_entity_poly.pdbx_seq_one_letter_code
_entity_poly.pdbx_strand_id
1 'polypeptide(L)'
;MALLPHFSTLGSGHTVLMLHDADGGHLTFAPQVEALASLGYRAVAWDMPGYGNSAPIEPYRFKGLAEACMALIDALQCGPVTLVGHGMGAMVALEVAVRQSALVRRMVLCAGGPALDAQAMADWVEPRLAALDATQGDMQSLAQALVPQFTGSGALPEGVRLATHALSQVYRGSYRRALQALSTFDRSAGVLGRLHMPTLIIGGAQDRCTPPAALQALAHVLPDARHLSLPHAGHWPQLEDPDGFDGALADFLASSRVLH
;
A
#
# COMPACT_ATOMS: atom_id res chain seq x y z
N MET A 1 26.58 5.20 1.02
CA MET A 1 25.49 4.45 1.66
C MET A 1 24.18 5.04 1.14
N ALA A 2 23.26 4.22 0.65
CA ALA A 2 21.91 4.71 0.34
C ALA A 2 21.27 5.20 1.64
N LEU A 3 20.59 6.36 1.59
CA LEU A 3 19.84 6.86 2.73
C LEU A 3 18.65 5.93 2.94
N LEU A 4 18.48 5.43 4.17
CA LEU A 4 17.34 4.60 4.53
C LEU A 4 16.05 5.43 4.51
N PRO A 5 14.90 4.84 4.09
CA PRO A 5 13.62 5.49 4.24
C PRO A 5 13.33 5.80 5.71
N HIS A 6 12.72 6.95 5.95
CA HIS A 6 12.15 7.28 7.26
C HIS A 6 10.97 6.35 7.57
N PHE A 7 10.73 6.06 8.84
CA PHE A 7 9.62 5.24 9.29
C PHE A 7 9.21 5.59 10.72
N SER A 8 7.96 5.34 11.06
CA SER A 8 7.47 5.28 12.43
C SER A 8 7.39 3.82 12.88
N THR A 9 7.60 3.57 14.17
CA THR A 9 7.50 2.20 14.71
C THR A 9 6.96 2.20 16.13
N LEU A 10 6.16 1.18 16.44
CA LEU A 10 5.61 0.94 17.78
C LEU A 10 5.53 -0.58 18.05
N GLY A 11 5.60 -0.96 19.31
CA GLY A 11 5.50 -2.36 19.74
C GLY A 11 6.79 -3.15 19.55
N SER A 12 6.67 -4.47 19.74
CA SER A 12 7.78 -5.44 19.68
C SER A 12 7.27 -6.76 19.11
N GLY A 13 8.16 -7.72 18.87
CA GLY A 13 7.78 -9.03 18.29
C GLY A 13 7.95 -9.09 16.78
N HIS A 14 7.12 -9.90 16.10
CA HIS A 14 7.23 -10.06 14.66
C HIS A 14 6.93 -8.74 13.93
N THR A 15 7.79 -8.37 12.97
CA THR A 15 7.68 -7.10 12.26
C THR A 15 6.62 -7.16 11.17
N VAL A 16 5.68 -6.21 11.23
CA VAL A 16 4.72 -5.90 10.18
C VAL A 16 5.11 -4.56 9.56
N LEU A 17 5.63 -4.57 8.34
CA LEU A 17 6.06 -3.38 7.61
C LEU A 17 4.96 -2.93 6.66
N MET A 18 4.47 -1.71 6.87
CA MET A 18 3.37 -1.11 6.13
C MET A 18 3.87 -0.08 5.12
N LEU A 19 3.45 -0.24 3.87
CA LEU A 19 3.87 0.52 2.69
C LEU A 19 2.66 1.28 2.15
N HIS A 20 2.70 2.62 2.24
CA HIS A 20 1.58 3.48 1.83
C HIS A 20 1.46 3.64 0.32
N ASP A 21 0.31 4.17 -0.13
CA ASP A 21 0.03 4.53 -1.52
C ASP A 21 0.65 5.89 -1.92
N ALA A 22 0.59 6.20 -3.22
CA ALA A 22 0.96 7.50 -3.77
C ALA A 22 0.20 8.66 -3.12
N ASP A 23 -1.04 8.43 -2.72
CA ASP A 23 -1.95 9.40 -2.13
C ASP A 23 -1.71 9.65 -0.62
N GLY A 24 -0.55 9.27 -0.06
CA GLY A 24 -0.35 9.46 1.37
C GLY A 24 1.09 9.38 1.86
N GLY A 25 1.26 8.95 3.10
CA GLY A 25 2.51 8.73 3.82
C GLY A 25 2.28 7.74 4.96
N HIS A 26 3.25 7.57 5.86
CA HIS A 26 3.13 6.65 7.00
C HIS A 26 1.87 6.89 7.85
N LEU A 27 1.34 8.13 7.87
CA LEU A 27 0.14 8.47 8.63
C LEU A 27 -1.12 7.72 8.17
N THR A 28 -1.17 7.25 6.92
CA THR A 28 -2.32 6.47 6.43
C THR A 28 -2.43 5.08 7.07
N PHE A 29 -1.42 4.69 7.85
CA PHE A 29 -1.42 3.48 8.67
C PHE A 29 -1.34 3.75 10.18
N ALA A 30 -1.53 5.00 10.62
CA ALA A 30 -1.43 5.35 12.04
C ALA A 30 -2.36 4.51 12.94
N PRO A 31 -3.65 4.26 12.59
CA PRO A 31 -4.51 3.37 13.37
C PRO A 31 -3.98 1.94 13.45
N GLN A 32 -3.46 1.40 12.34
CA GLN A 32 -2.92 0.04 12.27
C GLN A 32 -1.61 -0.11 13.06
N VAL A 33 -0.81 0.95 13.16
CA VAL A 33 0.41 0.95 14.01
C VAL A 33 0.03 0.71 15.46
N GLU A 34 -1.00 1.39 15.97
CA GLU A 34 -1.47 1.24 17.35
C GLU A 34 -2.14 -0.13 17.58
N ALA A 35 -3.01 -0.55 16.66
CA ALA A 35 -3.72 -1.82 16.73
C ALA A 35 -2.75 -3.00 16.73
N LEU A 36 -1.79 -3.06 15.80
CA LEU A 36 -0.80 -4.13 15.70
C LEU A 36 0.13 -4.16 16.92
N ALA A 37 0.56 -3.01 17.42
CA ALA A 37 1.39 -2.95 18.63
C ALA A 37 0.65 -3.51 19.85
N SER A 38 -0.65 -3.23 19.97
CA SER A 38 -1.51 -3.77 21.05
C SER A 38 -1.68 -5.29 20.96
N LEU A 39 -1.57 -5.85 19.74
CA LEU A 39 -1.59 -7.30 19.49
C LEU A 39 -0.21 -7.98 19.64
N GLY A 40 0.83 -7.24 20.05
CA GLY A 40 2.17 -7.78 20.29
C GLY A 40 3.05 -7.89 19.05
N TYR A 41 2.73 -7.16 17.98
CA TYR A 41 3.57 -7.02 16.79
C TYR A 41 4.46 -5.78 16.88
N ARG A 42 5.59 -5.81 16.19
CA ARG A 42 6.35 -4.60 15.88
C ARG A 42 5.79 -4.00 14.60
N ALA A 43 4.95 -2.99 14.74
CA ALA A 43 4.39 -2.24 13.62
C ALA A 43 5.41 -1.22 13.11
N VAL A 44 5.64 -1.20 11.80
CA VAL A 44 6.54 -0.25 11.13
C VAL A 44 5.81 0.33 9.93
N ALA A 45 5.58 1.64 9.92
CA ALA A 45 5.01 2.35 8.78
C ALA A 45 6.07 3.26 8.16
N TRP A 46 6.43 3.01 6.90
CA TRP A 46 7.49 3.76 6.22
C TRP A 46 6.97 5.03 5.56
N ASP A 47 7.86 5.97 5.29
CA ASP A 47 7.68 6.97 4.25
C ASP A 47 8.40 6.50 3.00
N MET A 48 7.68 6.28 1.91
CA MET A 48 8.23 5.91 0.61
C MET A 48 9.31 6.94 0.19
N PRO A 49 10.38 6.57 -0.52
CA PRO A 49 11.36 7.53 -1.02
C PRO A 49 10.71 8.76 -1.68
N GLY A 50 11.09 9.94 -1.20
CA GLY A 50 10.51 11.22 -1.63
C GLY A 50 9.25 11.67 -0.88
N TYR A 51 8.76 10.88 0.08
CA TYR A 51 7.63 11.20 0.96
C TYR A 51 8.11 11.51 2.38
N GLY A 52 7.36 12.35 3.08
CA GLY A 52 7.68 12.72 4.45
C GLY A 52 9.14 13.15 4.59
N ASN A 53 9.88 12.47 5.46
CA ASN A 53 11.31 12.73 5.69
C ASN A 53 12.25 11.81 4.88
N SER A 54 11.72 10.98 3.99
CA SER A 54 12.54 10.11 3.13
C SER A 54 13.14 10.86 1.96
N ALA A 55 14.46 10.71 1.76
CA ALA A 55 15.13 11.25 0.59
C ALA A 55 14.56 10.65 -0.71
N PRO A 56 14.40 11.43 -1.77
CA PRO A 56 13.97 10.91 -3.07
C PRO A 56 15.04 10.02 -3.70
N ILE A 57 14.61 9.16 -4.61
CA ILE A 57 15.50 8.33 -5.44
C ILE A 57 15.40 8.74 -6.90
N GLU A 58 16.48 8.54 -7.65
CA GLU A 58 16.53 8.74 -9.12
C GLU A 58 17.24 7.56 -9.78
N PRO A 59 16.66 6.95 -10.82
CA PRO A 59 15.31 7.19 -11.34
C PRO A 59 14.21 6.67 -10.38
N TYR A 60 13.06 7.36 -10.36
CA TYR A 60 11.92 6.99 -9.52
C TYR A 60 11.14 5.84 -10.19
N ARG A 61 11.46 4.61 -9.80
CA ARG A 61 10.91 3.38 -10.39
C ARG A 61 10.67 2.33 -9.31
N PHE A 62 9.76 1.39 -9.56
CA PHE A 62 9.45 0.29 -8.65
C PHE A 62 10.67 -0.53 -8.22
N LYS A 63 11.63 -0.74 -9.11
CA LYS A 63 12.92 -1.38 -8.76
C LYS A 63 13.61 -0.65 -7.60
N GLY A 64 13.80 0.67 -7.72
CA GLY A 64 14.45 1.47 -6.69
C GLY A 64 13.65 1.55 -5.38
N LEU A 65 12.31 1.60 -5.48
CA LEU A 65 11.43 1.55 -4.31
C LEU A 65 11.54 0.22 -3.57
N ALA A 66 11.55 -0.90 -4.30
CA ALA A 66 11.77 -2.21 -3.71
C ALA A 66 13.16 -2.36 -3.08
N GLU A 67 14.21 -1.85 -3.73
CA GLU A 67 15.57 -1.83 -3.18
C GLU A 67 15.64 -1.02 -1.87
N ALA A 68 14.94 0.13 -1.80
CA ALA A 68 14.84 0.92 -0.59
C ALA A 68 14.07 0.18 0.54
N CYS A 69 13.00 -0.53 0.19
CA CYS A 69 12.25 -1.36 1.13
C CYS A 69 13.10 -2.52 1.66
N MET A 70 13.82 -3.23 0.80
CA MET A 70 14.72 -4.32 1.18
C MET A 70 15.86 -3.83 2.08
N ALA A 71 16.44 -2.66 1.79
CA ALA A 71 17.45 -2.03 2.64
C ALA A 71 16.89 -1.67 4.02
N LEU A 72 15.63 -1.22 4.09
CA LEU A 72 14.96 -0.97 5.38
C LEU A 72 14.77 -2.28 6.16
N ILE A 73 14.30 -3.35 5.53
CA ILE A 73 14.12 -4.66 6.17
C ILE A 73 15.46 -5.15 6.74
N ASP A 74 16.54 -5.03 5.98
CA ASP A 74 17.90 -5.40 6.43
C ASP A 74 18.33 -4.56 7.63
N ALA A 75 18.13 -3.24 7.57
CA ALA A 75 18.50 -2.32 8.67
C ALA A 75 17.69 -2.57 9.95
N LEU A 76 16.46 -3.06 9.85
CA LEU A 76 15.63 -3.41 11.01
C LEU A 76 16.12 -4.68 11.73
N GLN A 77 16.97 -5.49 11.11
CA GLN A 77 17.59 -6.72 11.66
C GLN A 77 16.55 -7.68 12.29
N CYS A 78 15.39 -7.82 11.65
CA CYS A 78 14.23 -8.55 12.22
C CYS A 78 13.90 -9.86 11.51
N GLY A 79 14.72 -10.27 10.54
CA GLY A 79 14.42 -11.45 9.69
C GLY A 79 13.26 -11.21 8.71
N PRO A 80 12.62 -12.26 8.20
CA PRO A 80 11.50 -12.12 7.27
C PRO A 80 10.31 -11.39 7.93
N VAL A 81 9.76 -10.40 7.22
CA VAL A 81 8.66 -9.55 7.69
C VAL A 81 7.31 -9.96 7.09
N THR A 82 6.22 -9.50 7.69
CA THR A 82 4.96 -9.37 6.99
C THR A 82 4.92 -8.02 6.29
N LEU A 83 4.71 -8.01 4.96
CA LEU A 83 4.50 -6.77 4.20
C LEU A 83 3.01 -6.48 4.09
N VAL A 84 2.60 -5.27 4.42
CA VAL A 84 1.24 -4.75 4.21
C VAL A 84 1.37 -3.57 3.24
N GLY A 85 0.92 -3.72 2.02
CA GLY A 85 1.00 -2.66 1.00
C GLY A 85 -0.38 -2.14 0.63
N HIS A 86 -0.53 -0.81 0.56
CA HIS A 86 -1.73 -0.15 0.06
C HIS A 86 -1.44 0.53 -1.27
N GLY A 87 -2.29 0.37 -2.28
CA GLY A 87 -2.15 1.00 -3.59
C GLY A 87 -0.78 0.75 -4.22
N MET A 88 -0.01 1.81 -4.44
CA MET A 88 1.38 1.73 -4.92
C MET A 88 2.27 0.91 -3.97
N GLY A 89 2.04 0.98 -2.65
CA GLY A 89 2.74 0.16 -1.67
C GLY A 89 2.51 -1.33 -1.84
N ALA A 90 1.33 -1.75 -2.31
CA ALA A 90 1.06 -3.16 -2.67
C ALA A 90 1.90 -3.59 -3.89
N MET A 91 2.07 -2.72 -4.88
CA MET A 91 2.95 -2.98 -6.02
C MET A 91 4.43 -3.08 -5.60
N VAL A 92 4.87 -2.23 -4.65
CA VAL A 92 6.23 -2.33 -4.07
C VAL A 92 6.39 -3.65 -3.31
N ALA A 93 5.39 -4.08 -2.51
CA ALA A 93 5.44 -5.36 -1.81
C ALA A 93 5.57 -6.55 -2.77
N LEU A 94 4.82 -6.55 -3.87
CA LEU A 94 4.95 -7.55 -4.95
C LEU A 94 6.35 -7.53 -5.57
N GLU A 95 6.91 -6.35 -5.83
CA GLU A 95 8.25 -6.20 -6.40
C GLU A 95 9.34 -6.74 -5.45
N VAL A 96 9.22 -6.50 -4.14
CA VAL A 96 10.10 -7.07 -3.12
C VAL A 96 9.98 -8.59 -3.10
N ALA A 97 8.75 -9.12 -3.08
CA ALA A 97 8.49 -10.56 -3.04
C ALA A 97 9.04 -11.29 -4.28
N VAL A 98 8.94 -10.68 -5.46
CA VAL A 98 9.51 -11.23 -6.72
C VAL A 98 11.03 -11.25 -6.69
N ARG A 99 11.67 -10.20 -6.11
CA ARG A 99 13.12 -10.08 -6.08
C ARG A 99 13.77 -10.89 -4.98
N GLN A 100 13.17 -10.89 -3.79
CA GLN A 100 13.69 -11.57 -2.60
C GLN A 100 12.57 -12.15 -1.75
N SER A 101 11.92 -13.20 -2.21
CA SER A 101 10.81 -13.86 -1.50
C SER A 101 11.17 -14.29 -0.07
N ALA A 102 12.44 -14.61 0.18
CA ALA A 102 12.93 -14.99 1.52
C ALA A 102 12.80 -13.90 2.58
N LEU A 103 12.68 -12.62 2.19
CA LEU A 103 12.43 -11.51 3.11
C LEU A 103 10.95 -11.38 3.51
N VAL A 104 10.05 -12.07 2.81
CA VAL A 104 8.60 -11.89 2.96
C VAL A 104 7.99 -13.16 3.55
N ARG A 105 7.59 -13.10 4.82
CA ARG A 105 6.93 -14.21 5.50
C ARG A 105 5.45 -14.32 5.11
N ARG A 106 4.77 -13.20 5.02
CA ARG A 106 3.37 -13.03 4.60
C ARG A 106 3.21 -11.73 3.84
N MET A 107 2.17 -11.63 3.04
CA MET A 107 1.86 -10.41 2.30
C MET A 107 0.39 -10.04 2.45
N VAL A 108 0.12 -8.75 2.63
CA VAL A 108 -1.23 -8.17 2.58
C VAL A 108 -1.23 -7.11 1.48
N LEU A 109 -2.07 -7.28 0.50
CA LEU A 109 -2.24 -6.37 -0.63
C LEU A 109 -3.58 -5.66 -0.48
N CYS A 110 -3.53 -4.37 -0.17
CA CYS A 110 -4.70 -3.54 0.07
C CYS A 110 -4.93 -2.61 -1.12
N ALA A 111 -6.08 -2.70 -1.75
CA ALA A 111 -6.52 -1.77 -2.80
C ALA A 111 -5.44 -1.48 -3.86
N GLY A 112 -4.63 -2.48 -4.23
CA GLY A 112 -3.52 -2.33 -5.18
C GLY A 112 -3.03 -3.65 -5.73
N GLY A 113 -2.48 -3.62 -6.94
CA GLY A 113 -1.96 -4.79 -7.63
C GLY A 113 -1.66 -4.53 -9.11
N PRO A 114 -1.08 -5.50 -9.83
CA PRO A 114 -0.65 -5.33 -11.22
C PRO A 114 -1.78 -5.47 -12.25
N ALA A 115 -3.01 -5.58 -11.83
CA ALA A 115 -4.10 -6.11 -12.64
C ALA A 115 -4.80 -5.08 -13.54
N LEU A 116 -4.30 -3.85 -13.60
CA LEU A 116 -4.84 -2.87 -14.54
C LEU A 116 -4.09 -2.99 -15.87
N ASP A 117 -4.85 -3.11 -16.96
CA ASP A 117 -4.26 -2.94 -18.29
C ASP A 117 -3.76 -1.49 -18.47
N ALA A 118 -3.00 -1.24 -19.54
CA ALA A 118 -2.38 0.06 -19.76
C ALA A 118 -3.42 1.18 -19.88
N GLN A 119 -4.61 0.91 -20.46
CA GLN A 119 -5.66 1.91 -20.59
C GLN A 119 -6.30 2.22 -19.24
N ALA A 120 -6.66 1.20 -18.46
CA ALA A 120 -7.20 1.39 -17.11
C ALA A 120 -6.22 2.14 -16.19
N MET A 121 -4.92 1.89 -16.33
CA MET A 121 -3.90 2.64 -15.60
C MET A 121 -3.82 4.10 -16.06
N ALA A 122 -3.89 4.36 -17.37
CA ALA A 122 -3.91 5.73 -17.90
C ALA A 122 -5.15 6.49 -17.43
N ASP A 123 -6.33 5.86 -17.49
CA ASP A 123 -7.60 6.41 -17.02
C ASP A 123 -7.56 6.77 -15.52
N TRP A 124 -6.70 6.12 -14.76
CA TRP A 124 -6.49 6.40 -13.34
C TRP A 124 -5.46 7.51 -13.10
N VAL A 125 -4.36 7.52 -13.84
CA VAL A 125 -3.23 8.44 -13.65
C VAL A 125 -3.50 9.82 -14.27
N GLU A 126 -4.02 9.88 -15.49
CA GLU A 126 -4.16 11.12 -16.24
C GLU A 126 -5.07 12.16 -15.56
N PRO A 127 -6.27 11.79 -15.02
CA PRO A 127 -7.11 12.77 -14.32
C PRO A 127 -6.43 13.34 -13.05
N ARG A 128 -5.60 12.54 -12.36
CA ARG A 128 -4.86 12.99 -11.18
C ARG A 128 -3.75 13.96 -11.54
N LEU A 129 -3.03 13.72 -12.63
CA LEU A 129 -2.03 14.65 -13.15
C LEU A 129 -2.69 15.95 -13.59
N ALA A 130 -3.83 15.87 -14.27
CA ALA A 130 -4.60 17.05 -14.68
C ALA A 130 -5.12 17.85 -13.47
N ALA A 131 -5.63 17.17 -12.44
CA ALA A 131 -6.06 17.81 -11.19
C ALA A 131 -4.89 18.47 -10.45
N LEU A 132 -3.73 17.81 -10.40
CA LEU A 132 -2.50 18.37 -9.83
C LEU A 132 -2.06 19.65 -10.55
N ASP A 133 -2.21 19.70 -11.86
CA ASP A 133 -1.88 20.88 -12.65
C ASP A 133 -2.92 21.99 -12.48
N ALA A 134 -4.20 21.65 -12.46
CA ALA A 134 -5.30 22.59 -12.26
C ALA A 134 -5.24 23.31 -10.91
N THR A 135 -4.81 22.62 -9.85
CA THR A 135 -4.61 23.22 -8.51
C THR A 135 -3.31 24.00 -8.40
N GLN A 136 -2.55 24.15 -9.49
CA GLN A 136 -1.21 24.78 -9.50
C GLN A 136 -0.25 24.16 -8.44
N GLY A 137 -0.54 22.93 -8.00
CA GLY A 137 0.22 22.18 -7.01
C GLY A 137 -0.15 22.51 -5.56
N ASP A 138 -1.26 23.16 -5.33
CA ASP A 138 -1.85 23.23 -3.99
C ASP A 138 -2.39 21.83 -3.62
N MET A 139 -1.61 21.13 -2.81
CA MET A 139 -1.92 19.77 -2.39
C MET A 139 -3.10 19.71 -1.44
N GLN A 140 -3.39 20.79 -0.70
CA GLN A 140 -4.57 20.86 0.18
C GLN A 140 -5.86 20.88 -0.65
N SER A 141 -5.95 21.75 -1.65
CA SER A 141 -7.07 21.79 -2.58
C SER A 141 -7.22 20.51 -3.37
N LEU A 142 -6.10 19.92 -3.81
CA LEU A 142 -6.10 18.63 -4.48
C LEU A 142 -6.69 17.52 -3.60
N ALA A 143 -6.22 17.41 -2.35
CA ALA A 143 -6.70 16.40 -1.42
C ALA A 143 -8.19 16.51 -1.11
N GLN A 144 -8.67 17.74 -0.88
CA GLN A 144 -10.09 18.02 -0.65
C GLN A 144 -10.97 17.67 -1.86
N ALA A 145 -10.44 17.80 -3.07
CA ALA A 145 -11.17 17.47 -4.29
C ALA A 145 -11.14 15.96 -4.59
N LEU A 146 -10.00 15.28 -4.39
CA LEU A 146 -9.82 13.89 -4.80
C LEU A 146 -10.34 12.89 -3.78
N VAL A 147 -10.00 13.03 -2.50
CA VAL A 147 -10.29 11.99 -1.49
C VAL A 147 -11.78 11.63 -1.45
N PRO A 148 -12.75 12.58 -1.43
CA PRO A 148 -14.17 12.24 -1.40
C PRO A 148 -14.66 11.47 -2.63
N GLN A 149 -13.97 11.54 -3.76
CA GLN A 149 -14.37 10.84 -4.98
C GLN A 149 -14.07 9.34 -4.92
N PHE A 150 -13.16 8.93 -4.05
CA PHE A 150 -12.65 7.55 -3.97
C PHE A 150 -13.00 6.86 -2.65
N THR A 151 -13.67 7.57 -1.73
CA THR A 151 -14.20 6.98 -0.50
C THR A 151 -15.52 6.27 -0.75
N GLY A 152 -15.78 5.22 0.03
CA GLY A 152 -17.03 4.48 0.01
C GLY A 152 -18.12 5.12 0.87
N SER A 153 -19.35 4.62 0.74
CA SER A 153 -20.52 5.17 1.42
C SER A 153 -20.52 4.96 2.94
N GLY A 154 -19.73 4.02 3.44
CA GLY A 154 -19.58 3.71 4.87
C GLY A 154 -18.31 4.30 5.50
N ALA A 155 -17.57 5.11 4.76
CA ALA A 155 -16.30 5.65 5.25
C ALA A 155 -16.47 6.47 6.53
N LEU A 156 -15.66 6.15 7.54
CA LEU A 156 -15.62 6.91 8.78
C LEU A 156 -15.10 8.34 8.52
N PRO A 157 -15.75 9.37 9.03
CA PRO A 157 -15.32 10.76 8.82
C PRO A 157 -13.88 11.03 9.27
N GLU A 158 -13.42 10.34 10.31
CA GLU A 158 -12.05 10.40 10.83
C GLU A 158 -11.05 9.86 9.80
N GLY A 159 -11.36 8.73 9.18
CA GLY A 159 -10.54 8.12 8.14
C GLY A 159 -10.44 9.01 6.91
N VAL A 160 -11.55 9.60 6.47
CA VAL A 160 -11.57 10.56 5.35
C VAL A 160 -10.72 11.80 5.66
N ARG A 161 -10.83 12.35 6.89
CA ARG A 161 -9.98 13.47 7.32
C ARG A 161 -8.50 13.11 7.32
N LEU A 162 -8.16 11.91 7.81
CA LEU A 162 -6.77 11.46 7.85
C LEU A 162 -6.21 11.24 6.45
N ALA A 163 -6.95 10.61 5.54
CA ALA A 163 -6.56 10.45 4.13
C ALA A 163 -6.36 11.81 3.45
N THR A 164 -7.30 12.76 3.66
CA THR A 164 -7.19 14.13 3.12
C THR A 164 -5.96 14.84 3.66
N HIS A 165 -5.72 14.76 4.97
CA HIS A 165 -4.54 15.34 5.59
C HIS A 165 -3.26 14.71 5.05
N ALA A 166 -3.18 13.38 4.97
CA ALA A 166 -2.00 12.68 4.49
C ALA A 166 -1.64 13.08 3.05
N LEU A 167 -2.62 13.13 2.14
CA LEU A 167 -2.38 13.58 0.76
C LEU A 167 -1.95 15.05 0.72
N SER A 168 -2.52 15.91 1.55
CA SER A 168 -2.15 17.35 1.59
C SER A 168 -0.70 17.59 2.01
N GLN A 169 -0.09 16.65 2.73
CA GLN A 169 1.32 16.75 3.17
C GLN A 169 2.33 16.21 2.13
N VAL A 170 1.86 15.61 1.05
CA VAL A 170 2.74 15.06 0.01
C VAL A 170 3.37 16.19 -0.82
N TYR A 171 4.68 16.11 -1.05
CA TYR A 171 5.34 17.04 -1.96
C TYR A 171 4.83 16.85 -3.40
N ARG A 172 4.41 17.94 -4.04
CA ARG A 172 3.90 17.94 -5.42
C ARG A 172 4.78 17.14 -6.39
N GLY A 173 6.10 17.37 -6.33
CA GLY A 173 7.05 16.68 -7.22
C GLY A 173 7.13 15.18 -6.96
N SER A 174 6.99 14.74 -5.71
CA SER A 174 6.96 13.33 -5.33
C SER A 174 5.67 12.66 -5.80
N TYR A 175 4.52 13.33 -5.60
CA TYR A 175 3.24 12.84 -6.09
C TYR A 175 3.24 12.64 -7.61
N ARG A 176 3.72 13.64 -8.37
CA ARG A 176 3.85 13.54 -9.82
C ARG A 176 4.72 12.35 -10.25
N ARG A 177 5.89 12.17 -9.63
CA ARG A 177 6.79 11.04 -9.93
C ARG A 177 6.16 9.69 -9.60
N ALA A 178 5.44 9.59 -8.49
CA ALA A 178 4.72 8.38 -8.12
C ALA A 178 3.63 8.04 -9.14
N LEU A 179 2.80 9.01 -9.54
CA LEU A 179 1.80 8.81 -10.59
C LEU A 179 2.42 8.37 -11.92
N GLN A 180 3.51 8.99 -12.33
CA GLN A 180 4.24 8.59 -13.55
C GLN A 180 4.85 7.18 -13.42
N ALA A 181 5.32 6.79 -12.23
CA ALA A 181 5.85 5.46 -12.01
C ALA A 181 4.76 4.38 -12.09
N LEU A 182 3.53 4.66 -11.63
CA LEU A 182 2.42 3.72 -11.67
C LEU A 182 2.16 3.17 -13.08
N SER A 183 2.23 4.02 -14.10
CA SER A 183 2.04 3.62 -15.51
C SER A 183 3.14 2.67 -16.03
N THR A 184 4.24 2.52 -15.29
CA THR A 184 5.37 1.65 -15.67
C THR A 184 5.37 0.30 -14.96
N PHE A 185 4.42 0.06 -14.06
CA PHE A 185 4.37 -1.20 -13.33
C PHE A 185 3.80 -2.31 -14.21
N ASP A 186 4.63 -3.30 -14.47
CA ASP A 186 4.23 -4.48 -15.25
C ASP A 186 4.77 -5.74 -14.57
N ARG A 187 3.86 -6.64 -14.17
CA ARG A 187 4.19 -7.96 -13.65
C ARG A 187 3.24 -8.99 -14.22
N SER A 188 3.78 -9.88 -15.01
CA SER A 188 3.00 -10.96 -15.63
C SER A 188 2.48 -11.96 -14.58
N ALA A 189 1.32 -12.52 -14.85
CA ALA A 189 0.71 -13.57 -14.03
C ALA A 189 1.67 -14.78 -13.80
N GLY A 190 2.50 -15.13 -14.79
CA GLY A 190 3.47 -16.22 -14.66
C GLY A 190 4.59 -15.94 -13.66
N VAL A 191 4.95 -14.69 -13.41
CA VAL A 191 5.90 -14.32 -12.36
C VAL A 191 5.22 -14.36 -11.00
N LEU A 192 4.01 -13.79 -10.89
CA LEU A 192 3.24 -13.75 -9.64
C LEU A 192 2.81 -15.13 -9.18
N GLY A 193 2.49 -16.04 -10.10
CA GLY A 193 2.16 -17.44 -9.80
C GLY A 193 3.29 -18.27 -9.15
N ARG A 194 4.49 -17.69 -9.00
CA ARG A 194 5.62 -18.31 -8.27
C ARG A 194 5.74 -17.82 -6.83
N LEU A 195 4.89 -16.89 -6.40
CA LEU A 195 4.90 -16.37 -5.04
C LEU A 195 4.05 -17.26 -4.13
N HIS A 196 4.70 -18.05 -3.28
CA HIS A 196 4.04 -19.05 -2.44
C HIS A 196 3.86 -18.61 -0.97
N MET A 197 4.22 -17.36 -0.62
CA MET A 197 3.93 -16.86 0.71
C MET A 197 2.43 -16.65 0.89
N PRO A 198 1.85 -16.95 2.07
CA PRO A 198 0.48 -16.65 2.36
C PRO A 198 0.18 -15.18 2.07
N THR A 199 -0.87 -14.93 1.30
CA THR A 199 -1.25 -13.58 0.88
C THR A 199 -2.72 -13.32 1.19
N LEU A 200 -3.00 -12.18 1.83
CA LEU A 200 -4.34 -11.63 2.01
C LEU A 200 -4.51 -10.43 1.07
N ILE A 201 -5.56 -10.45 0.28
CA ILE A 201 -5.94 -9.34 -0.59
C ILE A 201 -7.18 -8.69 0.02
N ILE A 202 -7.11 -7.40 0.33
CA ILE A 202 -8.22 -6.65 0.91
C ILE A 202 -8.55 -5.47 -0.01
N GLY A 203 -9.83 -5.27 -0.31
CA GLY A 203 -10.27 -4.11 -1.08
C GLY A 203 -11.64 -3.61 -0.65
N GLY A 204 -11.93 -2.37 -0.95
CA GLY A 204 -13.28 -1.83 -0.83
C GLY A 204 -14.15 -2.26 -2.00
N ALA A 205 -15.41 -2.67 -1.73
CA ALA A 205 -16.36 -3.02 -2.80
C ALA A 205 -16.74 -1.80 -3.64
N GLN A 206 -16.51 -0.59 -3.14
CA GLN A 206 -16.81 0.67 -3.82
C GLN A 206 -15.54 1.38 -4.33
N ASP A 207 -14.39 0.68 -4.32
CA ASP A 207 -13.14 1.22 -4.85
C ASP A 207 -13.23 1.45 -6.36
N ARG A 208 -13.03 2.69 -6.78
CA ARG A 208 -13.02 3.13 -8.19
C ARG A 208 -11.59 3.24 -8.76
N CYS A 209 -10.57 3.16 -7.90
CA CYS A 209 -9.17 3.18 -8.31
C CYS A 209 -8.68 1.78 -8.65
N THR A 210 -8.93 0.84 -7.75
CA THR A 210 -8.59 -0.57 -7.95
C THR A 210 -9.88 -1.39 -7.91
N PRO A 211 -10.54 -1.61 -9.05
CA PRO A 211 -11.83 -2.29 -9.09
C PRO A 211 -11.78 -3.66 -8.40
N PRO A 212 -12.82 -4.07 -7.65
CA PRO A 212 -12.86 -5.35 -6.94
C PRO A 212 -12.56 -6.56 -7.84
N ALA A 213 -12.99 -6.51 -9.11
CA ALA A 213 -12.70 -7.56 -10.09
C ALA A 213 -11.19 -7.74 -10.35
N ALA A 214 -10.41 -6.66 -10.30
CA ALA A 214 -8.96 -6.72 -10.45
C ALA A 214 -8.28 -7.42 -9.26
N LEU A 215 -8.73 -7.14 -8.04
CA LEU A 215 -8.23 -7.81 -6.83
C LEU A 215 -8.62 -9.29 -6.80
N GLN A 216 -9.84 -9.61 -7.24
CA GLN A 216 -10.29 -11.00 -7.39
C GLN A 216 -9.45 -11.76 -8.42
N ALA A 217 -9.16 -11.14 -9.57
CA ALA A 217 -8.29 -11.72 -10.58
C ALA A 217 -6.87 -11.99 -10.03
N LEU A 218 -6.32 -11.04 -9.26
CA LEU A 218 -5.02 -11.22 -8.59
C LEU A 218 -5.03 -12.41 -7.63
N ALA A 219 -6.12 -12.59 -6.88
CA ALA A 219 -6.28 -13.72 -5.96
C ALA A 219 -6.28 -15.09 -6.69
N HIS A 220 -6.73 -15.15 -7.93
CA HIS A 220 -6.66 -16.37 -8.73
C HIS A 220 -5.25 -16.66 -9.29
N VAL A 221 -4.40 -15.65 -9.38
CA VAL A 221 -3.02 -15.78 -9.88
C VAL A 221 -2.05 -16.21 -8.78
N LEU A 222 -2.25 -15.74 -7.55
CA LEU A 222 -1.38 -16.05 -6.42
C LEU A 222 -1.76 -17.40 -5.80
N PRO A 223 -0.81 -18.36 -5.66
CA PRO A 223 -1.12 -19.75 -5.26
C PRO A 223 -1.72 -19.91 -3.86
N ASP A 224 -1.33 -19.05 -2.91
CA ASP A 224 -1.82 -19.08 -1.51
C ASP A 224 -2.42 -17.72 -1.15
N ALA A 225 -3.49 -17.33 -1.86
CA ALA A 225 -4.16 -16.06 -1.65
C ALA A 225 -5.60 -16.20 -1.15
N ARG A 226 -5.99 -15.28 -0.27
CA ARG A 226 -7.39 -15.07 0.16
C ARG A 226 -7.81 -13.66 -0.22
N HIS A 227 -9.04 -13.50 -0.67
CA HIS A 227 -9.61 -12.20 -1.03
C HIS A 227 -10.75 -11.84 -0.07
N LEU A 228 -10.72 -10.62 0.45
CA LEU A 228 -11.76 -10.00 1.24
C LEU A 228 -12.17 -8.69 0.61
N SER A 229 -13.46 -8.47 0.46
CA SER A 229 -14.04 -7.19 0.02
C SER A 229 -14.84 -6.57 1.15
N LEU A 230 -14.53 -5.33 1.53
CA LEU A 230 -15.27 -4.57 2.55
C LEU A 230 -16.42 -3.82 1.85
N PRO A 231 -17.69 -4.12 2.20
CA PRO A 231 -18.86 -3.76 1.36
C PRO A 231 -19.07 -2.26 1.17
N HIS A 232 -18.68 -1.47 2.16
CA HIS A 232 -18.96 -0.03 2.20
C HIS A 232 -17.72 0.84 2.12
N ALA A 233 -16.53 0.22 1.96
CA ALA A 233 -15.28 0.92 1.80
C ALA A 233 -14.96 1.20 0.32
N GLY A 234 -14.20 2.27 0.09
CA GLY A 234 -13.60 2.64 -1.18
C GLY A 234 -12.12 2.31 -1.21
N HIS A 235 -11.29 3.30 -1.58
CA HIS A 235 -9.87 3.10 -1.86
C HIS A 235 -8.98 3.00 -0.62
N TRP A 236 -9.41 3.51 0.53
CA TRP A 236 -8.65 3.44 1.80
C TRP A 236 -9.34 2.53 2.83
N PRO A 237 -9.51 1.22 2.56
CA PRO A 237 -10.27 0.34 3.44
C PRO A 237 -9.72 0.32 4.87
N GLN A 238 -8.40 0.50 5.08
CA GLN A 238 -7.76 0.59 6.39
C GLN A 238 -8.14 1.85 7.20
N LEU A 239 -8.66 2.89 6.53
CA LEU A 239 -9.12 4.13 7.15
C LEU A 239 -10.64 4.26 7.14
N GLU A 240 -11.30 3.68 6.15
CA GLU A 240 -12.74 3.79 5.94
C GLU A 240 -13.53 2.80 6.79
N ASP A 241 -12.99 1.61 6.97
CA ASP A 241 -13.52 0.52 7.82
C ASP A 241 -12.37 -0.14 8.60
N PRO A 242 -11.76 0.60 9.57
CA PRO A 242 -10.60 0.09 10.31
C PRO A 242 -10.92 -1.18 11.10
N ASP A 243 -12.12 -1.32 11.66
CA ASP A 243 -12.50 -2.52 12.42
C ASP A 243 -12.53 -3.76 11.52
N GLY A 244 -13.14 -3.65 10.33
CA GLY A 244 -13.17 -4.72 9.34
C GLY A 244 -11.79 -5.07 8.81
N PHE A 245 -10.97 -4.04 8.54
CA PHE A 245 -9.60 -4.22 8.07
C PHE A 245 -8.70 -4.85 9.13
N ASP A 246 -8.69 -4.31 10.34
CA ASP A 246 -7.82 -4.75 11.45
C ASP A 246 -8.21 -6.15 11.93
N GLY A 247 -9.51 -6.47 11.96
CA GLY A 247 -10.00 -7.81 12.25
C GLY A 247 -9.48 -8.85 11.25
N ALA A 248 -9.61 -8.57 9.95
CA ALA A 248 -9.11 -9.45 8.89
C ALA A 248 -7.58 -9.59 8.93
N LEU A 249 -6.86 -8.50 9.20
CA LEU A 249 -5.40 -8.50 9.34
C LEU A 249 -4.98 -9.34 10.55
N ALA A 250 -5.61 -9.16 11.71
CA ALA A 250 -5.31 -9.92 12.93
C ALA A 250 -5.55 -11.42 12.74
N ASP A 251 -6.68 -11.81 12.16
CA ASP A 251 -7.00 -13.21 11.85
C ASP A 251 -5.97 -13.84 10.89
N PHE A 252 -5.56 -13.08 9.87
CA PHE A 252 -4.55 -13.54 8.92
C PHE A 252 -3.18 -13.70 9.57
N LEU A 253 -2.78 -12.79 10.45
CA LEU A 253 -1.50 -12.86 11.17
C LEU A 253 -1.48 -14.01 12.18
N ALA A 254 -2.60 -14.26 12.87
CA ALA A 254 -2.74 -15.36 13.85
C ALA A 254 -2.84 -16.75 13.19
N SER A 255 -3.25 -16.82 11.91
CA SER A 255 -3.42 -18.09 11.22
C SER A 255 -2.13 -18.88 11.19
N SER A 256 -2.10 -20.06 11.80
CA SER A 256 -1.00 -21.02 11.67
C SER A 256 -0.95 -21.49 10.23
N ARG A 257 0.24 -21.51 9.63
CA ARG A 257 0.44 -22.25 8.37
C ARG A 257 0.12 -23.71 8.65
N VAL A 258 -0.98 -24.22 8.13
CA VAL A 258 -1.13 -25.68 8.02
C VAL A 258 -0.11 -26.09 6.97
N LEU A 259 0.99 -26.66 7.44
CA LEU A 259 1.95 -27.34 6.56
C LEU A 259 1.22 -28.55 6.00
N HIS A 260 0.87 -28.50 4.73
CA HIS A 260 0.43 -29.66 3.95
C HIS A 260 1.61 -30.19 3.16
#